data_69998f8375f61991065c0ef5286fe2d3
#
_entry.id   69998f8375f61991065c0ef5286fe2d3
#
_cell.length_a   1.000
_cell.length_b   1.000
_cell.length_c   1.000
_cell.angle_alpha   90.00
_cell.angle_beta   90.00
_cell.angle_gamma   90.00
#
_symmetry.space_group_name_H-M   'P 1'
#
loop_
_entity.id
_entity.type
_entity.pdbx_description
1 polymer ?
#
loop_
_entity_poly.entity_id
_entity_poly.type
_entity_poly.pdbx_seq_one_letter_code
_entity_poly.pdbx_strand_id
1 'polypeptide(L)'
;MKLFFHHFHKRSASHAAGRKIYPWPPRDAWPEEWKTIYYKTYEGVSLLALPKPAEIPVHFSDLVAKRKSTRGGHCAGISAMDLSVILKYSCGLQDKARAENDIKLRAQPSGGARFPLEAYILSLKKENEIALGVYHYGVRNHALDILRLRDFSEKDISAFFTYPWAQQCSMAVVITAVFHRSTMKYGERSYRYALIEAGHIGQGVYLAGGSRNVGVVGMGGTRDGALHRLLDIDGTQESLV
;
A
#
# COMPACT_ATOMS: atom_id res chain seq x y z
N MET A 1 -28.64 12.22 -14.00
CA MET A 1 -27.85 11.03 -13.58
C MET A 1 -27.27 11.32 -12.19
N LYS A 2 -27.74 10.67 -11.12
CA LYS A 2 -27.13 10.82 -9.80
C LYS A 2 -25.82 10.02 -9.83
N LEU A 3 -24.68 10.68 -9.67
CA LEU A 3 -23.40 10.03 -9.65
C LEU A 3 -23.29 9.10 -8.42
N PHE A 4 -22.73 7.92 -8.60
CA PHE A 4 -22.67 6.87 -7.60
C PHE A 4 -21.98 7.33 -6.30
N PHE A 5 -21.01 8.23 -6.39
CA PHE A 5 -20.32 8.77 -5.21
C PHE A 5 -21.24 9.52 -4.24
N HIS A 6 -22.35 10.12 -4.68
CA HIS A 6 -23.31 10.77 -3.79
C HIS A 6 -23.96 9.77 -2.85
N HIS A 7 -24.29 8.57 -3.37
CA HIS A 7 -24.87 7.51 -2.54
C HIS A 7 -23.86 7.00 -1.50
N PHE A 8 -22.63 6.73 -1.95
CA PHE A 8 -21.53 6.32 -1.10
C PHE A 8 -21.19 7.39 -0.04
N HIS A 9 -21.08 8.67 -0.47
CA HIS A 9 -20.78 9.78 0.45
C HIS A 9 -21.83 9.87 1.55
N LYS A 10 -23.12 9.74 1.19
CA LYS A 10 -24.23 9.80 2.13
C LYS A 10 -24.25 8.62 3.10
N ARG A 11 -24.02 7.39 2.63
CA ARG A 11 -23.98 6.18 3.46
C ARG A 11 -22.78 6.15 4.41
N SER A 12 -21.63 6.61 3.97
CA SER A 12 -20.40 6.65 4.76
C SER A 12 -20.24 7.90 5.63
N ALA A 13 -21.24 8.83 5.61
CA ALA A 13 -21.26 9.97 6.50
C ALA A 13 -21.64 9.54 7.94
N SER A 14 -21.05 10.21 8.93
CA SER A 14 -21.26 9.87 10.36
C SER A 14 -22.69 10.09 10.87
N HIS A 15 -23.56 10.72 10.08
CA HIS A 15 -24.92 11.12 10.45
C HIS A 15 -25.99 10.06 10.16
N ALA A 16 -25.63 8.90 9.64
CA ALA A 16 -26.61 7.83 9.41
C ALA A 16 -27.12 7.29 10.74
N ALA A 17 -28.31 7.76 11.11
CA ALA A 17 -29.23 7.21 12.11
C ALA A 17 -28.59 6.64 13.39
N GLY A 18 -28.53 7.44 14.43
CA GLY A 18 -28.58 6.94 15.82
C GLY A 18 -27.32 6.27 16.40
N ARG A 19 -26.26 6.07 15.62
CA ARG A 19 -25.02 5.56 16.19
C ARG A 19 -24.26 6.70 16.88
N LYS A 20 -24.26 6.71 18.20
CA LYS A 20 -23.31 7.50 19.00
C LYS A 20 -21.90 7.01 18.66
N ILE A 21 -21.18 7.74 17.82
CA ILE A 21 -19.81 7.40 17.42
C ILE A 21 -18.81 7.76 18.53
N TYR A 22 -19.17 8.65 19.45
CA TYR A 22 -18.34 9.11 20.57
C TYR A 22 -19.16 9.40 21.82
N PRO A 23 -18.56 9.25 23.00
CA PRO A 23 -17.21 8.77 23.26
C PRO A 23 -17.08 7.25 23.03
N TRP A 24 -15.89 6.82 22.56
CA TRP A 24 -15.55 5.40 22.53
C TRP A 24 -15.46 4.87 23.97
N PRO A 25 -15.83 3.62 24.24
CA PRO A 25 -15.57 3.01 25.53
C PRO A 25 -14.07 3.03 25.83
N PRO A 26 -13.65 2.99 27.10
CA PRO A 26 -12.25 2.85 27.48
C PRO A 26 -11.65 1.62 26.77
N ARG A 27 -10.33 1.64 26.51
CA ARG A 27 -9.66 0.62 25.69
C ARG A 27 -9.76 -0.79 26.27
N ASP A 28 -9.76 -0.91 27.57
CA ASP A 28 -9.95 -2.18 28.29
C ASP A 28 -11.30 -2.83 27.99
N ALA A 29 -12.33 -2.03 27.77
CA ALA A 29 -13.66 -2.47 27.35
C ALA A 29 -13.80 -2.72 25.84
N TRP A 30 -12.74 -2.57 25.04
CA TRP A 30 -12.79 -2.86 23.61
C TRP A 30 -12.84 -4.37 23.35
N PRO A 31 -13.59 -4.82 22.33
CA PRO A 31 -13.49 -6.19 21.84
C PRO A 31 -12.04 -6.50 21.45
N GLU A 32 -11.63 -7.77 21.59
CA GLU A 32 -10.25 -8.17 21.32
C GLU A 32 -9.85 -7.91 19.85
N GLU A 33 -10.79 -8.05 18.93
CA GLU A 33 -10.57 -7.75 17.51
C GLU A 33 -10.19 -6.28 17.26
N TRP A 34 -10.60 -5.35 18.15
CA TRP A 34 -10.23 -3.93 18.05
C TRP A 34 -8.82 -3.65 18.58
N LYS A 35 -8.29 -4.54 19.39
CA LYS A 35 -6.94 -4.47 19.97
C LYS A 35 -5.92 -5.15 19.08
N THR A 36 -6.32 -6.19 18.33
CA THR A 36 -5.45 -7.02 17.50
C THR A 36 -5.09 -6.32 16.19
N ILE A 37 -3.79 -6.32 15.84
CA ILE A 37 -3.31 -5.91 14.52
C ILE A 37 -3.11 -7.16 13.67
N TYR A 38 -3.83 -7.22 12.56
CA TYR A 38 -3.75 -8.34 11.62
C TYR A 38 -2.70 -8.07 10.54
N TYR A 39 -1.96 -9.11 10.19
CA TYR A 39 -0.99 -9.10 9.11
C TYR A 39 -1.38 -10.19 8.10
N LYS A 40 -1.25 -9.88 6.82
CA LYS A 40 -1.41 -10.88 5.78
C LYS A 40 -0.15 -11.75 5.73
N THR A 41 -0.34 -13.06 5.60
CA THR A 41 0.72 -14.04 5.49
C THR A 41 0.36 -15.05 4.41
N TYR A 42 1.37 -15.58 3.75
CA TYR A 42 1.22 -16.63 2.75
C TYR A 42 1.98 -17.88 3.21
N GLU A 43 1.23 -18.94 3.51
CA GLU A 43 1.83 -20.20 3.93
C GLU A 43 2.50 -20.92 2.75
N GLY A 44 3.68 -21.48 2.97
CA GLY A 44 4.40 -22.28 1.98
C GLY A 44 5.05 -21.50 0.84
N VAL A 45 4.99 -20.15 0.82
CA VAL A 45 5.70 -19.36 -0.19
C VAL A 45 7.13 -19.04 0.25
N SER A 46 8.03 -18.95 -0.75
CA SER A 46 9.41 -18.53 -0.50
C SER A 46 9.48 -17.03 -0.19
N LEU A 47 10.40 -16.67 0.68
CA LEU A 47 10.65 -15.28 1.07
C LEU A 47 11.92 -14.77 0.40
N LEU A 48 11.86 -13.54 -0.11
CA LEU A 48 13.02 -12.77 -0.52
C LEU A 48 13.26 -11.67 0.51
N ALA A 49 14.28 -11.83 1.35
CA ALA A 49 14.64 -10.82 2.33
C ALA A 49 15.10 -9.54 1.63
N LEU A 50 14.56 -8.41 2.05
CA LEU A 50 15.05 -7.11 1.61
C LEU A 50 16.26 -6.70 2.45
N PRO A 51 17.22 -5.95 1.87
CA PRO A 51 18.32 -5.43 2.64
C PRO A 51 17.82 -4.47 3.73
N LYS A 52 18.60 -4.33 4.81
CA LYS A 52 18.30 -3.30 5.82
C LYS A 52 18.24 -1.94 5.13
N PRO A 53 17.12 -1.20 5.26
CA PRO A 53 16.93 0.05 4.55
C PRO A 53 17.99 1.08 4.96
N ALA A 54 18.57 1.74 3.97
CA ALA A 54 19.50 2.84 4.20
C ALA A 54 18.75 4.04 4.81
N GLU A 55 19.46 4.83 5.61
CA GLU A 55 18.96 6.12 6.06
C GLU A 55 18.77 7.07 4.88
N ILE A 56 17.86 8.03 5.05
CA ILE A 56 17.59 9.08 4.07
C ILE A 56 18.31 10.37 4.52
N PRO A 57 19.56 10.63 4.07
CA PRO A 57 20.34 11.79 4.49
C PRO A 57 19.98 13.05 3.69
N VAL A 58 18.69 13.31 3.49
CA VAL A 58 18.18 14.45 2.72
C VAL A 58 17.21 15.22 3.59
N HIS A 59 17.31 16.54 3.59
CA HIS A 59 16.37 17.38 4.34
C HIS A 59 14.95 17.22 3.79
N PHE A 60 13.98 17.13 4.69
CA PHE A 60 12.58 16.98 4.35
C PHE A 60 12.07 18.07 3.41
N SER A 61 12.49 19.33 3.62
CA SER A 61 12.17 20.46 2.76
C SER A 61 12.57 20.23 1.31
N ASP A 62 13.76 19.64 1.09
CA ASP A 62 14.29 19.38 -0.25
C ASP A 62 13.53 18.26 -0.95
N LEU A 63 13.15 17.21 -0.19
CA LEU A 63 12.32 16.13 -0.72
C LEU A 63 10.96 16.65 -1.19
N VAL A 64 10.32 17.49 -0.38
CA VAL A 64 9.01 18.08 -0.72
C VAL A 64 9.14 19.02 -1.90
N ALA A 65 10.14 19.89 -1.93
CA ALA A 65 10.36 20.85 -3.01
C ALA A 65 10.65 20.17 -4.37
N LYS A 66 11.36 19.03 -4.36
CA LYS A 66 11.71 18.27 -5.57
C LYS A 66 10.65 17.26 -5.99
N ARG A 67 9.68 16.95 -5.13
CA ARG A 67 8.64 15.96 -5.43
C ARG A 67 7.87 16.32 -6.71
N LYS A 68 7.89 15.45 -7.68
CA LYS A 68 7.10 15.55 -8.93
C LYS A 68 6.64 14.17 -9.38
N SER A 69 5.61 14.12 -10.21
CA SER A 69 5.21 12.89 -10.91
C SER A 69 6.05 12.72 -12.17
N THR A 70 6.78 11.61 -12.26
CA THR A 70 7.65 11.28 -13.40
C THR A 70 6.97 10.24 -14.26
N ARG A 71 6.60 10.60 -15.48
CA ARG A 71 5.96 9.72 -16.47
C ARG A 71 6.91 9.51 -17.63
N GLY A 72 7.20 8.24 -17.93
CA GLY A 72 8.17 7.91 -18.98
C GLY A 72 9.62 8.26 -18.60
N GLY A 73 10.52 8.05 -19.50
CA GLY A 73 11.97 8.27 -19.32
C GLY A 73 12.75 6.98 -19.48
N HIS A 74 14.05 7.06 -19.26
CA HIS A 74 14.92 5.89 -19.33
C HIS A 74 14.59 4.96 -18.15
N CYS A 75 14.23 3.71 -18.43
CA CYS A 75 13.91 2.70 -17.43
C CYS A 75 15.23 2.18 -16.84
N ALA A 76 15.77 2.90 -15.87
CA ALA A 76 16.79 2.30 -15.01
C ALA A 76 16.12 1.25 -14.12
N GLY A 77 16.80 0.16 -13.85
CA GLY A 77 16.33 -0.86 -12.91
C GLY A 77 16.21 -0.31 -11.49
N ILE A 78 15.35 -0.91 -10.69
CA ILE A 78 15.21 -0.61 -9.27
C ILE A 78 16.06 -1.62 -8.49
N SER A 79 16.99 -1.10 -7.66
CA SER A 79 17.78 -1.97 -6.79
C SER A 79 16.94 -2.50 -5.62
N ALA A 80 17.38 -3.62 -5.05
CA ALA A 80 16.77 -4.17 -3.83
C ALA A 80 16.84 -3.18 -2.66
N MET A 81 17.92 -2.39 -2.60
CA MET A 81 18.09 -1.33 -1.61
C MET A 81 17.08 -0.19 -1.81
N ASP A 82 16.88 0.27 -3.05
CA ASP A 82 15.91 1.34 -3.34
C ASP A 82 14.50 0.89 -2.99
N LEU A 83 14.12 -0.34 -3.38
CA LEU A 83 12.83 -0.92 -3.01
C LEU A 83 12.68 -1.04 -1.50
N SER A 84 13.71 -1.50 -0.79
CA SER A 84 13.74 -1.60 0.67
C SER A 84 13.45 -0.25 1.33
N VAL A 85 14.15 0.81 0.91
CA VAL A 85 13.96 2.18 1.41
C VAL A 85 12.53 2.66 1.12
N ILE A 86 12.06 2.47 -0.11
CA ILE A 86 10.70 2.90 -0.51
C ILE A 86 9.64 2.21 0.37
N LEU A 87 9.70 0.90 0.53
CA LEU A 87 8.70 0.16 1.30
C LEU A 87 8.79 0.45 2.80
N LYS A 88 9.99 0.51 3.37
CA LYS A 88 10.18 0.80 4.79
C LYS A 88 9.58 2.14 5.17
N TYR A 89 9.91 3.20 4.42
CA TYR A 89 9.52 4.56 4.77
C TYR A 89 8.12 4.96 4.27
N SER A 90 7.49 4.14 3.43
CA SER A 90 6.09 4.37 3.01
C SER A 90 5.07 3.58 3.82
N CYS A 91 5.34 2.30 4.12
CA CYS A 91 4.38 1.41 4.79
C CYS A 91 5.01 0.37 5.74
N GLY A 92 6.34 0.41 5.94
CA GLY A 92 7.04 -0.50 6.84
C GLY A 92 6.75 -0.27 8.32
N LEU A 93 7.09 -1.24 9.16
CA LEU A 93 7.00 -1.09 10.62
C LEU A 93 8.01 -0.04 11.12
N GLN A 94 7.60 0.77 12.08
CA GLN A 94 8.52 1.62 12.83
C GLN A 94 9.40 0.77 13.74
N ASP A 95 10.63 1.22 13.98
CA ASP A 95 11.59 0.46 14.80
C ASP A 95 11.22 0.48 16.28
N LYS A 96 10.60 1.56 16.74
CA LYS A 96 10.14 1.69 18.12
C LYS A 96 8.67 1.31 18.25
N ALA A 97 8.38 0.45 19.20
CA ALA A 97 7.01 0.19 19.61
C ALA A 97 6.45 1.39 20.40
N ARG A 98 5.13 1.55 20.38
CA ARG A 98 4.47 2.52 21.23
C ARG A 98 4.57 2.08 22.69
N ALA A 99 5.11 2.93 23.56
CA ALA A 99 5.42 2.60 24.97
C ALA A 99 4.24 2.06 25.79
N GLU A 100 2.99 2.45 25.43
CA GLU A 100 1.80 2.10 26.20
C GLU A 100 1.30 0.65 26.01
N ASN A 101 1.71 -0.06 24.95
CA ASN A 101 1.10 -1.35 24.63
C ASN A 101 1.91 -2.26 23.69
N ASP A 102 3.19 -2.03 23.54
CA ASP A 102 4.12 -2.77 22.64
C ASP A 102 3.64 -2.92 21.18
N ILE A 103 2.73 -2.05 20.74
CA ILE A 103 2.23 -2.04 19.37
C ILE A 103 3.24 -1.35 18.46
N LYS A 104 3.80 -2.09 17.51
CA LYS A 104 4.59 -1.49 16.44
C LYS A 104 3.66 -0.82 15.42
N LEU A 105 3.84 0.47 15.24
CA LEU A 105 3.14 1.25 14.23
C LEU A 105 3.84 1.11 12.88
N ARG A 106 3.14 1.49 11.80
CA ARG A 106 3.72 1.58 10.46
C ARG A 106 4.13 3.02 10.14
N ALA A 107 4.86 3.22 9.05
CA ALA A 107 5.28 4.54 8.61
C ALA A 107 4.08 5.44 8.31
N GLN A 108 3.02 4.91 7.68
CA GLN A 108 1.79 5.65 7.47
C GLN A 108 0.89 5.63 8.72
N PRO A 109 0.17 6.72 9.00
CA PRO A 109 -0.88 6.72 10.01
C PRO A 109 -2.08 5.87 9.55
N SER A 110 -2.73 5.18 10.48
CA SER A 110 -3.92 4.39 10.20
C SER A 110 -5.00 4.62 11.24
N GLY A 111 -6.26 4.69 10.82
CA GLY A 111 -7.40 4.87 11.69
C GLY A 111 -7.47 3.78 12.76
N GLY A 112 -7.22 4.14 14.04
CA GLY A 112 -7.18 3.23 15.17
C GLY A 112 -6.13 2.13 15.08
N ALA A 113 -5.05 2.37 14.34
CA ALA A 113 -3.97 1.42 14.06
C ALA A 113 -4.47 0.09 13.47
N ARG A 114 -5.49 0.15 12.58
CA ARG A 114 -6.06 -1.05 11.96
C ARG A 114 -5.25 -1.58 10.80
N PHE A 115 -4.51 -0.71 10.10
CA PHE A 115 -3.63 -1.04 8.97
C PHE A 115 -4.29 -1.97 7.94
N PRO A 116 -5.43 -1.54 7.34
CA PRO A 116 -6.13 -2.37 6.36
C PRO A 116 -5.35 -2.57 5.07
N LEU A 117 -4.34 -1.73 4.79
CA LEU A 117 -3.66 -1.73 3.50
C LEU A 117 -2.54 -2.75 3.42
N GLU A 118 -2.45 -3.39 2.25
CA GLU A 118 -1.37 -4.26 1.82
C GLU A 118 -0.67 -3.67 0.59
N ALA A 119 0.60 -3.99 0.42
CA ALA A 119 1.41 -3.55 -0.71
C ALA A 119 1.90 -4.77 -1.50
N TYR A 120 1.56 -4.79 -2.79
CA TYR A 120 2.08 -5.78 -3.73
C TYR A 120 3.06 -5.13 -4.68
N ILE A 121 4.07 -5.88 -5.08
CA ILE A 121 5.12 -5.41 -5.96
C ILE A 121 5.03 -6.21 -7.26
N LEU A 122 4.92 -5.50 -8.37
CA LEU A 122 5.08 -6.07 -9.70
C LEU A 122 6.46 -5.66 -10.22
N SER A 123 7.39 -6.60 -10.32
CA SER A 123 8.68 -6.38 -10.98
C SER A 123 8.50 -6.63 -12.47
N LEU A 124 8.50 -5.55 -13.27
CA LEU A 124 8.03 -5.57 -14.66
C LEU A 124 9.16 -5.58 -15.70
N LYS A 125 10.40 -5.27 -15.30
CA LYS A 125 11.57 -5.15 -16.20
C LYS A 125 12.75 -5.94 -15.67
N LYS A 126 13.53 -6.52 -16.59
CA LYS A 126 14.71 -7.36 -16.28
C LYS A 126 15.87 -6.57 -15.67
N GLU A 127 15.86 -5.26 -15.85
CA GLU A 127 16.86 -4.34 -15.30
C GLU A 127 16.74 -4.18 -13.78
N ASN A 128 15.64 -4.64 -13.17
CA ASN A 128 15.49 -4.66 -11.71
C ASN A 128 16.38 -5.74 -11.09
N GLU A 129 16.95 -5.47 -9.92
CA GLU A 129 17.63 -6.51 -9.13
C GLU A 129 16.66 -7.58 -8.62
N ILE A 130 15.41 -7.24 -8.42
CA ILE A 130 14.36 -8.19 -8.07
C ILE A 130 13.84 -8.87 -9.34
N ALA A 131 13.87 -10.19 -9.38
CA ALA A 131 13.40 -10.98 -10.51
C ALA A 131 11.99 -10.58 -10.96
N LEU A 132 11.67 -10.79 -12.25
CA LEU A 132 10.34 -10.54 -12.79
C LEU A 132 9.29 -11.35 -12.05
N GLY A 133 8.21 -10.71 -11.59
CA GLY A 133 7.20 -11.43 -10.83
C GLY A 133 6.24 -10.55 -10.06
N VAL A 134 5.42 -11.24 -9.28
CA VAL A 134 4.43 -10.69 -8.37
C VAL A 134 4.82 -11.05 -6.95
N TYR A 135 4.86 -10.06 -6.10
CA TYR A 135 5.28 -10.20 -4.71
C TYR A 135 4.32 -9.49 -3.78
N HIS A 136 4.22 -9.96 -2.53
CA HIS A 136 3.56 -9.24 -1.44
C HIS A 136 4.61 -8.75 -0.45
N TYR A 137 4.45 -7.54 0.07
CA TYR A 137 5.38 -7.01 1.06
C TYR A 137 5.02 -7.46 2.47
N GLY A 138 5.75 -8.44 2.98
CA GLY A 138 5.67 -8.92 4.35
C GLY A 138 6.23 -7.91 5.35
N VAL A 139 5.38 -7.01 5.82
CA VAL A 139 5.76 -5.88 6.70
C VAL A 139 6.48 -6.33 7.97
N ARG A 140 6.11 -7.49 8.56
CA ARG A 140 6.71 -7.99 9.81
C ARG A 140 8.17 -8.37 9.66
N ASN A 141 8.50 -8.96 8.52
CA ASN A 141 9.83 -9.51 8.26
C ASN A 141 10.69 -8.60 7.38
N HIS A 142 10.11 -7.50 6.88
CA HIS A 142 10.72 -6.64 5.87
C HIS A 142 11.26 -7.47 4.70
N ALA A 143 10.39 -8.29 4.13
CA ALA A 143 10.69 -9.23 3.07
C ALA A 143 9.58 -9.24 2.02
N LEU A 144 9.83 -9.84 0.87
CA LEU A 144 8.85 -10.07 -0.16
C LEU A 144 8.43 -11.54 -0.15
N ASP A 145 7.14 -11.83 0.04
CA ASP A 145 6.55 -13.13 -0.26
C ASP A 145 6.52 -13.31 -1.78
N ILE A 146 7.18 -14.33 -2.33
CA ILE A 146 7.25 -14.59 -3.77
C ILE A 146 5.96 -15.29 -4.20
N LEU A 147 4.97 -14.52 -4.66
CA LEU A 147 3.69 -15.09 -5.04
C LEU A 147 3.76 -15.80 -6.40
N ARG A 148 4.47 -15.20 -7.37
CA ARG A 148 4.60 -15.76 -8.70
C ARG A 148 5.79 -15.16 -9.44
N LEU A 149 6.71 -15.97 -9.90
CA LEU A 149 7.74 -15.57 -10.85
C LEU A 149 7.16 -15.69 -12.27
N ARG A 150 7.21 -14.62 -13.04
CA ARG A 150 6.75 -14.58 -14.43
C ARG A 150 7.30 -13.35 -15.16
N ASP A 151 7.43 -13.50 -16.46
CA ASP A 151 7.69 -12.40 -17.38
C ASP A 151 6.41 -11.60 -17.64
N PHE A 152 6.58 -10.32 -17.96
CA PHE A 152 5.51 -9.42 -18.36
C PHE A 152 5.78 -8.87 -19.74
N SER A 153 4.86 -9.13 -20.67
CA SER A 153 4.85 -8.49 -21.99
C SER A 153 4.21 -7.09 -21.90
N GLU A 154 4.43 -6.25 -22.89
CA GLU A 154 3.74 -4.96 -23.01
C GLU A 154 2.21 -5.12 -23.04
N LYS A 155 1.71 -6.23 -23.64
CA LYS A 155 0.30 -6.58 -23.65
C LYS A 155 -0.22 -6.86 -22.23
N ASP A 156 0.56 -7.56 -21.39
CA ASP A 156 0.20 -7.80 -20.00
C ASP A 156 0.10 -6.46 -19.24
N ILE A 157 1.11 -5.59 -19.37
CA ILE A 157 1.13 -4.29 -18.70
C ILE A 157 -0.07 -3.43 -19.14
N SER A 158 -0.38 -3.42 -20.44
CA SER A 158 -1.55 -2.73 -20.97
C SER A 158 -2.88 -3.35 -20.52
N ALA A 159 -2.90 -4.63 -20.15
CA ALA A 159 -4.07 -5.28 -19.59
C ALA A 159 -4.30 -4.91 -18.10
N PHE A 160 -3.29 -4.39 -17.40
CA PHE A 160 -3.38 -3.98 -16.01
C PHE A 160 -3.63 -2.47 -15.85
N PHE A 161 -2.99 -1.65 -16.69
CA PHE A 161 -2.98 -0.20 -16.56
C PHE A 161 -3.55 0.47 -17.82
N THR A 162 -4.32 1.55 -17.63
CA THR A 162 -4.98 2.25 -18.75
C THR A 162 -4.06 3.26 -19.45
N TYR A 163 -2.92 3.58 -18.87
CA TYR A 163 -1.97 4.56 -19.41
C TYR A 163 -0.88 3.90 -20.24
N PRO A 164 -0.67 4.29 -21.53
CA PRO A 164 0.39 3.71 -22.37
C PRO A 164 1.79 3.83 -21.77
N TRP A 165 2.10 4.92 -21.08
CA TRP A 165 3.41 5.12 -20.44
C TRP A 165 3.69 4.14 -19.28
N ALA A 166 2.68 3.40 -18.79
CA ALA A 166 2.89 2.36 -17.78
C ALA A 166 3.81 1.24 -18.29
N GLN A 167 3.86 1.01 -19.61
CA GLN A 167 4.80 0.05 -20.23
C GLN A 167 6.28 0.41 -19.99
N GLN A 168 6.56 1.67 -19.66
CA GLN A 168 7.92 2.15 -19.37
C GLN A 168 8.28 2.05 -17.88
N CYS A 169 7.35 1.66 -17.01
CA CYS A 169 7.63 1.49 -15.58
C CYS A 169 8.47 0.24 -15.33
N SER A 170 9.52 0.37 -14.52
CA SER A 170 10.33 -0.77 -14.08
C SER A 170 9.56 -1.64 -13.10
N MET A 171 8.79 -1.00 -12.22
CA MET A 171 8.11 -1.63 -11.10
C MET A 171 6.79 -0.92 -10.81
N ALA A 172 5.82 -1.65 -10.29
CA ALA A 172 4.61 -1.06 -9.73
C ALA A 172 4.41 -1.50 -8.29
N VAL A 173 4.07 -0.54 -7.42
CA VAL A 173 3.56 -0.80 -6.08
C VAL A 173 2.04 -0.69 -6.14
N VAL A 174 1.36 -1.82 -5.97
CA VAL A 174 -0.10 -1.91 -6.01
C VAL A 174 -0.61 -1.94 -4.56
N ILE A 175 -1.45 -0.98 -4.22
CA ILE A 175 -2.03 -0.88 -2.88
C ILE A 175 -3.44 -1.47 -2.89
N THR A 176 -3.69 -2.38 -1.96
CA THR A 176 -5.01 -2.98 -1.73
C THR A 176 -5.48 -2.73 -0.30
N ALA A 177 -6.76 -2.89 -0.05
CA ALA A 177 -7.36 -2.80 1.28
C ALA A 177 -8.08 -4.09 1.64
N VAL A 178 -7.67 -4.70 2.76
CA VAL A 178 -8.43 -5.76 3.45
C VAL A 178 -9.45 -5.07 4.35
N PHE A 179 -10.63 -4.81 3.81
CA PHE A 179 -11.61 -3.91 4.43
C PHE A 179 -12.06 -4.36 5.82
N HIS A 180 -12.18 -5.67 6.06
CA HIS A 180 -12.65 -6.22 7.33
C HIS A 180 -11.83 -5.69 8.53
N ARG A 181 -10.52 -5.48 8.37
CA ARG A 181 -9.64 -4.98 9.46
C ARG A 181 -10.09 -3.65 10.06
N SER A 182 -10.77 -2.82 9.31
CA SER A 182 -11.27 -1.52 9.77
C SER A 182 -12.77 -1.42 9.86
N THR A 183 -13.54 -2.17 9.04
CA THR A 183 -15.01 -2.15 9.08
C THR A 183 -15.56 -2.70 10.39
N MET A 184 -14.89 -3.67 11.01
CA MET A 184 -15.29 -4.19 12.33
C MET A 184 -15.37 -3.09 13.41
N LYS A 185 -14.58 -2.03 13.28
CA LYS A 185 -14.54 -0.91 14.22
C LYS A 185 -15.33 0.31 13.73
N TYR A 186 -15.23 0.64 12.44
CA TYR A 186 -15.72 1.90 11.90
C TYR A 186 -16.88 1.76 10.91
N GLY A 187 -17.33 0.51 10.64
CA GLY A 187 -18.40 0.25 9.68
C GLY A 187 -18.04 0.80 8.28
N GLU A 188 -19.02 1.29 7.54
CA GLU A 188 -18.83 1.79 6.16
C GLU A 188 -17.90 2.99 6.07
N ARG A 189 -17.70 3.75 7.15
CA ARG A 189 -16.77 4.88 7.15
C ARG A 189 -15.32 4.47 6.97
N SER A 190 -14.99 3.22 7.30
CA SER A 190 -13.65 2.65 7.12
C SER A 190 -13.12 2.73 5.69
N TYR A 191 -14.01 2.70 4.70
CA TYR A 191 -13.64 2.87 3.30
C TYR A 191 -12.94 4.22 3.04
N ARG A 192 -13.47 5.31 3.64
CA ARG A 192 -12.80 6.62 3.56
C ARG A 192 -11.43 6.60 4.21
N TYR A 193 -11.31 5.92 5.35
CA TYR A 193 -10.02 5.81 6.04
C TYR A 193 -9.00 5.03 5.21
N ALA A 194 -9.43 3.95 4.54
CA ALA A 194 -8.55 3.21 3.63
C ALA A 194 -8.04 4.08 2.48
N LEU A 195 -8.90 4.87 1.83
CA LEU A 195 -8.48 5.79 0.75
C LEU A 195 -7.53 6.88 1.25
N ILE A 196 -7.79 7.45 2.42
CA ILE A 196 -6.90 8.45 3.04
C ILE A 196 -5.55 7.81 3.37
N GLU A 197 -5.55 6.62 3.96
CA GLU A 197 -4.33 5.86 4.29
C GLU A 197 -3.54 5.51 3.02
N ALA A 198 -4.20 5.12 1.93
CA ALA A 198 -3.55 4.88 0.64
C ALA A 198 -2.84 6.13 0.11
N GLY A 199 -3.47 7.31 0.26
CA GLY A 199 -2.81 8.59 -0.06
C GLY A 199 -1.56 8.85 0.77
N HIS A 200 -1.56 8.49 2.07
CA HIS A 200 -0.38 8.60 2.93
C HIS A 200 0.75 7.67 2.44
N ILE A 201 0.43 6.41 2.12
CA ILE A 201 1.42 5.47 1.55
C ILE A 201 1.95 6.03 0.22
N GLY A 202 1.06 6.47 -0.68
CA GLY A 202 1.44 7.06 -1.96
C GLY A 202 2.42 8.23 -1.80
N GLN A 203 2.15 9.16 -0.89
CA GLN A 203 3.07 10.25 -0.59
C GLN A 203 4.41 9.74 -0.03
N GLY A 204 4.38 8.72 0.84
CA GLY A 204 5.58 8.07 1.35
C GLY A 204 6.44 7.48 0.21
N VAL A 205 5.81 6.80 -0.75
CA VAL A 205 6.49 6.26 -1.94
C VAL A 205 7.15 7.37 -2.77
N TYR A 206 6.46 8.52 -2.97
CA TYR A 206 7.05 9.66 -3.66
C TYR A 206 8.28 10.22 -2.96
N LEU A 207 8.22 10.42 -1.65
CA LEU A 207 9.32 11.01 -0.89
C LEU A 207 10.50 10.04 -0.78
N ALA A 208 10.24 8.77 -0.44
CA ALA A 208 11.27 7.75 -0.33
C ALA A 208 11.91 7.45 -1.69
N GLY A 209 11.12 7.33 -2.76
CA GLY A 209 11.63 7.18 -4.12
C GLY A 209 12.48 8.37 -4.54
N GLY A 210 12.01 9.60 -4.29
CA GLY A 210 12.75 10.82 -4.58
C GLY A 210 14.09 10.91 -3.83
N SER A 211 14.19 10.40 -2.61
CA SER A 211 15.42 10.33 -1.85
C SER A 211 16.47 9.38 -2.48
N ARG A 212 16.01 8.46 -3.30
CA ARG A 212 16.84 7.46 -4.02
C ARG A 212 17.00 7.79 -5.51
N ASN A 213 16.59 9.00 -5.95
CA ASN A 213 16.55 9.40 -7.36
C ASN A 213 15.67 8.48 -8.24
N VAL A 214 14.71 7.79 -7.65
CA VAL A 214 13.73 6.97 -8.35
C VAL A 214 12.54 7.85 -8.75
N GLY A 215 12.23 7.86 -10.05
CA GLY A 215 11.04 8.54 -10.56
C GLY A 215 9.76 7.80 -10.17
N VAL A 216 8.81 8.51 -9.57
CA VAL A 216 7.55 7.94 -9.09
C VAL A 216 6.37 8.65 -9.75
N VAL A 217 5.31 7.88 -10.05
CA VAL A 217 4.01 8.42 -10.47
C VAL A 217 2.87 7.59 -9.90
N GLY A 218 1.90 8.25 -9.28
CA GLY A 218 0.67 7.60 -8.85
C GLY A 218 -0.27 7.38 -10.03
N MET A 219 -0.87 6.21 -10.10
CA MET A 219 -1.81 5.81 -11.15
C MET A 219 -3.15 5.43 -10.54
N GLY A 220 -4.23 6.15 -10.92
CA GLY A 220 -5.61 5.75 -10.61
C GLY A 220 -6.31 5.03 -11.76
N GLY A 221 -5.68 4.96 -12.93
CA GLY A 221 -6.23 4.28 -14.11
C GLY A 221 -5.77 2.83 -14.18
N THR A 222 -6.45 1.95 -13.43
CA THR A 222 -6.20 0.51 -13.38
C THR A 222 -7.35 -0.27 -14.02
N ARG A 223 -7.08 -1.51 -14.41
CA ARG A 223 -8.10 -2.49 -14.79
C ARG A 223 -8.25 -3.46 -13.63
N ASP A 224 -9.02 -3.07 -12.62
CA ASP A 224 -9.12 -3.72 -11.32
C ASP A 224 -9.33 -5.23 -11.42
N GLY A 225 -10.27 -5.70 -12.23
CA GLY A 225 -10.51 -7.13 -12.39
C GLY A 225 -9.33 -7.92 -12.97
N ALA A 226 -8.43 -7.28 -13.74
CA ALA A 226 -7.22 -7.93 -14.24
C ALA A 226 -6.15 -8.01 -13.13
N LEU A 227 -6.01 -6.95 -12.34
CA LEU A 227 -5.10 -6.93 -11.19
C LEU A 227 -5.59 -7.85 -10.08
N HIS A 228 -6.91 -7.90 -9.77
CA HIS A 228 -7.45 -8.84 -8.80
C HIS A 228 -7.08 -10.29 -9.15
N ARG A 229 -7.24 -10.69 -10.42
CA ARG A 229 -6.83 -12.02 -10.88
C ARG A 229 -5.32 -12.25 -10.82
N LEU A 230 -4.52 -11.21 -11.11
CA LEU A 230 -3.05 -11.30 -11.03
C LEU A 230 -2.58 -11.51 -9.61
N LEU A 231 -3.19 -10.80 -8.64
CA LEU A 231 -2.85 -10.81 -7.23
C LEU A 231 -3.54 -11.95 -6.45
N ASP A 232 -4.45 -12.68 -7.12
CA ASP A 232 -5.29 -13.72 -6.51
C ASP A 232 -6.10 -13.19 -5.31
N ILE A 233 -6.79 -12.07 -5.52
CA ILE A 233 -7.70 -11.45 -4.55
C ILE A 233 -9.11 -11.37 -5.12
N ASP A 234 -10.13 -11.36 -4.24
CA ASP A 234 -11.54 -11.46 -4.63
C ASP A 234 -12.17 -10.15 -5.14
N GLY A 235 -11.52 -9.02 -4.87
CA GLY A 235 -12.01 -7.69 -5.25
C GLY A 235 -13.15 -7.17 -4.38
N THR A 236 -13.52 -7.88 -3.30
CA THR A 236 -14.59 -7.49 -2.38
C THR A 236 -14.12 -7.42 -0.94
N GLN A 237 -13.56 -8.49 -0.38
CA GLN A 237 -12.95 -8.50 0.94
C GLN A 237 -11.59 -7.80 0.91
N GLU A 238 -10.85 -8.03 -0.16
CA GLU A 238 -9.65 -7.30 -0.50
C GLU A 238 -9.76 -6.76 -1.93
N SER A 239 -9.54 -5.45 -2.10
CA SER A 239 -9.62 -4.77 -3.39
C SER A 239 -8.59 -3.66 -3.51
N LEU A 240 -8.31 -3.24 -4.75
CA LEU A 240 -7.50 -2.05 -5.02
C LEU A 240 -8.14 -0.79 -4.41
N VAL A 241 -7.30 0.16 -4.02
CA VAL A 241 -7.69 1.47 -3.48
C VAL A 241 -6.85 2.60 -4.07
#